data_336977bb32a6958f328b4bba9c79b069
#
_entry.id   336977bb32a6958f328b4bba9c79b069
#
_cell.length_a   1.000
_cell.length_b   1.000
_cell.length_c   1.000
_cell.angle_alpha   90.00
_cell.angle_beta   90.00
_cell.angle_gamma   90.00
#
_symmetry.space_group_name_H-M   'P 1'
#
loop_
_entity.id
_entity.type
_entity.pdbx_description
1 polymer ?
#
loop_
_entity_poly.entity_id
_entity_poly.type
_entity_poly.pdbx_seq_one_letter_code
_entity_poly.pdbx_strand_id
1 'polypeptide(L)'
;TLKELKKQLDEGFMEVKRGCMIAVSAISDIGDRILLSNGEKICYTKRKKRVLREELQKNQELIIAKISKKKLPLTAEEYRKYYKICDALPFAFTDIEMVFNEEKKAVDWIFRYGNEALAALEKQPLDKMIGSSFSSLFSNMDAKWLHVYERATLYGETLEIMDYSPKIDTNLKIICFPTFPGHCGCILFNADKMKSISEENHLVRLVEVSMKSNSSK
;
A
#
# COMPACT_ATOMS: atom_id res chain seq x y z
N THR A 1 -7.44 32.39 -15.14
CA THR A 1 -6.66 31.68 -16.16
C THR A 1 -5.81 30.58 -15.53
N LEU A 2 -5.33 29.59 -16.32
CA LEU A 2 -4.44 28.53 -15.81
C LEU A 2 -3.14 29.10 -15.22
N LYS A 3 -2.72 30.27 -15.69
CA LYS A 3 -1.57 31.01 -15.17
C LYS A 3 -1.80 31.57 -13.74
N GLU A 4 -3.01 31.94 -13.44
CA GLU A 4 -3.43 32.39 -12.11
C GLU A 4 -3.59 31.21 -11.16
N LEU A 5 -4.20 30.10 -11.66
CA LEU A 5 -4.32 28.85 -10.94
C LEU A 5 -2.93 28.32 -10.53
N LYS A 6 -1.95 28.35 -11.45
CA LYS A 6 -0.57 27.91 -11.18
C LYS A 6 0.12 28.71 -10.08
N LYS A 7 -0.26 29.96 -9.83
CA LYS A 7 0.26 30.77 -8.73
C LYS A 7 -0.37 30.42 -7.38
N GLN A 8 -1.57 29.84 -7.39
CA GLN A 8 -2.32 29.43 -6.20
C GLN A 8 -2.06 27.99 -5.82
N LEU A 9 -1.61 27.15 -6.76
CA LEU A 9 -1.27 25.75 -6.52
C LEU A 9 0.15 25.67 -5.94
N ASP A 10 0.30 24.79 -4.97
CA ASP A 10 1.59 24.49 -4.34
C ASP A 10 2.48 23.60 -5.23
N GLU A 11 3.63 23.21 -4.69
CA GLU A 11 4.60 22.33 -5.36
C GLU A 11 4.06 20.90 -5.66
N GLY A 12 2.86 20.57 -5.17
CA GLY A 12 2.19 19.28 -5.40
C GLY A 12 1.59 19.13 -6.80
N PHE A 13 1.69 20.13 -7.68
CA PHE A 13 1.13 20.09 -9.03
C PHE A 13 2.17 20.39 -10.10
N MET A 14 2.12 19.65 -11.22
CA MET A 14 2.99 19.87 -12.39
C MET A 14 2.22 20.06 -13.70
N GLU A 15 2.75 20.90 -14.59
CA GLU A 15 2.20 21.11 -15.91
C GLU A 15 2.83 20.13 -16.92
N VAL A 16 2.06 19.13 -17.35
CA VAL A 16 2.53 18.06 -18.23
C VAL A 16 2.44 18.42 -19.72
N LYS A 17 1.49 19.26 -20.08
CA LYS A 17 1.36 19.89 -21.39
C LYS A 17 0.63 21.21 -21.25
N ARG A 18 0.62 22.03 -22.32
CA ARG A 18 -0.09 23.31 -22.33
C ARG A 18 -1.55 23.13 -21.93
N GLY A 19 -1.96 23.77 -20.85
CA GLY A 19 -3.33 23.71 -20.36
C GLY A 19 -3.69 22.48 -19.54
N CYS A 20 -2.73 21.62 -19.18
CA CYS A 20 -2.99 20.43 -18.39
C CYS A 20 -2.04 20.36 -17.18
N MET A 21 -2.60 20.48 -15.99
CA MET A 21 -1.90 20.31 -14.71
C MET A 21 -2.39 19.04 -14.05
N ILE A 22 -1.48 18.33 -13.39
CA ILE A 22 -1.74 17.06 -12.69
C ILE A 22 -1.14 17.18 -11.30
N ALA A 23 -1.84 16.63 -10.30
CA ALA A 23 -1.28 16.42 -8.98
C ALA A 23 -0.14 15.39 -9.08
N VAL A 24 1.02 15.71 -8.50
CA VAL A 24 2.19 14.82 -8.50
C VAL A 24 1.85 13.50 -7.83
N SER A 25 1.10 13.55 -6.72
CA SER A 25 0.59 12.36 -6.02
C SER A 25 -0.25 11.42 -6.88
N ALA A 26 -0.94 11.95 -7.91
CA ALA A 26 -1.73 11.13 -8.82
C ALA A 26 -0.90 10.40 -9.88
N ILE A 27 0.39 10.70 -10.03
CA ILE A 27 1.25 10.09 -11.05
C ILE A 27 1.76 8.75 -10.53
N SER A 28 1.44 7.66 -11.23
CA SER A 28 1.94 6.32 -10.96
C SER A 28 3.23 6.03 -11.76
N ASP A 29 3.26 6.42 -13.04
CA ASP A 29 4.45 6.24 -13.89
C ASP A 29 4.51 7.29 -15.01
N ILE A 30 5.74 7.59 -15.47
CA ILE A 30 6.02 8.44 -16.64
C ILE A 30 6.75 7.60 -17.71
N GLY A 31 5.94 6.87 -18.48
CA GLY A 31 6.38 6.09 -19.63
C GLY A 31 6.24 6.85 -20.97
N ASP A 32 5.61 6.25 -21.97
CA ASP A 32 5.20 6.93 -23.22
C ASP A 32 3.98 7.83 -23.03
N ARG A 33 3.20 7.52 -22.01
CA ARG A 33 2.14 8.35 -21.44
C ARG A 33 2.34 8.41 -19.93
N ILE A 34 1.78 9.43 -19.29
CA ILE A 34 1.69 9.47 -17.85
C ILE A 34 0.55 8.55 -17.44
N LEU A 35 0.85 7.56 -16.61
CA LEU A 35 -0.13 6.71 -15.97
C LEU A 35 -0.51 7.33 -14.63
N LEU A 36 -1.80 7.55 -14.41
CA LEU A 36 -2.32 7.99 -13.11
C LEU A 36 -2.71 6.80 -12.24
N SER A 37 -2.80 7.03 -10.93
CA SER A 37 -3.21 6.03 -9.93
C SER A 37 -4.61 5.45 -10.16
N ASN A 38 -5.50 6.20 -10.82
CA ASN A 38 -6.83 5.74 -11.22
C ASN A 38 -6.83 4.93 -12.53
N GLY A 39 -5.65 4.66 -13.13
CA GLY A 39 -5.50 3.93 -14.38
C GLY A 39 -5.61 4.78 -15.65
N GLU A 40 -5.96 6.08 -15.55
CA GLU A 40 -6.00 6.97 -16.71
C GLU A 40 -4.62 7.21 -17.29
N LYS A 41 -4.57 7.38 -18.64
CA LYS A 41 -3.33 7.63 -19.38
C LYS A 41 -3.38 9.00 -20.02
N ILE A 42 -2.49 9.90 -19.62
CA ILE A 42 -2.41 11.27 -20.12
C ILE A 42 -1.24 11.42 -21.10
N CYS A 43 -1.53 11.98 -22.27
CA CYS A 43 -0.49 12.34 -23.24
C CYS A 43 0.24 13.62 -22.78
N TYR A 44 1.54 13.63 -22.96
CA TYR A 44 2.41 14.76 -22.68
C TYR A 44 3.37 15.02 -23.84
N THR A 45 4.07 16.16 -23.82
CA THR A 45 5.08 16.48 -24.84
C THR A 45 6.34 15.66 -24.60
N LYS A 46 6.68 14.71 -25.49
CA LYS A 46 7.81 13.77 -25.32
C LYS A 46 9.14 14.47 -24.94
N ARG A 47 9.39 15.69 -25.44
CA ARG A 47 10.58 16.50 -25.08
C ARG A 47 10.64 16.84 -23.59
N LYS A 48 9.51 16.84 -22.87
CA LYS A 48 9.43 17.11 -21.44
C LYS A 48 9.66 15.88 -20.56
N LYS A 49 9.82 14.66 -21.12
CA LYS A 49 9.92 13.42 -20.33
C LYS A 49 10.97 13.50 -19.23
N ARG A 50 12.16 14.00 -19.55
CA ARG A 50 13.25 14.14 -18.57
C ARG A 50 12.89 15.12 -17.47
N VAL A 51 12.40 16.30 -17.85
CA VAL A 51 12.02 17.35 -16.88
C VAL A 51 10.90 16.89 -15.95
N LEU A 52 9.88 16.21 -16.49
CA LEU A 52 8.77 15.68 -15.69
C LEU A 52 9.25 14.62 -14.68
N ARG A 53 10.19 13.77 -15.07
CA ARG A 53 10.78 12.79 -14.15
C ARG A 53 11.63 13.45 -13.08
N GLU A 54 12.43 14.44 -13.42
CA GLU A 54 13.23 15.23 -12.47
C GLU A 54 12.32 15.99 -11.48
N GLU A 55 11.21 16.58 -11.95
CA GLU A 55 10.24 17.24 -11.08
C GLU A 55 9.52 16.25 -10.17
N LEU A 56 9.12 15.07 -10.67
CA LEU A 56 8.52 14.01 -9.86
C LEU A 56 9.48 13.55 -8.76
N GLN A 57 10.73 13.27 -9.11
CA GLN A 57 11.76 12.86 -8.16
C GLN A 57 12.00 13.93 -7.09
N LYS A 58 12.15 15.19 -7.49
CA LYS A 58 12.33 16.30 -6.56
C LYS A 58 11.16 16.44 -5.59
N ASN A 59 9.93 16.28 -6.08
CA ASN A 59 8.75 16.31 -5.20
C ASN A 59 8.76 15.14 -4.21
N GLN A 60 9.10 13.94 -4.65
CA GLN A 60 9.24 12.76 -3.80
C GLN A 60 10.33 12.96 -2.72
N GLU A 61 11.46 13.55 -3.07
CA GLU A 61 12.53 13.91 -2.13
C GLU A 61 12.04 14.87 -1.04
N LEU A 62 11.25 15.89 -1.42
CA LEU A 62 10.65 16.84 -0.48
C LEU A 62 9.66 16.16 0.47
N ILE A 63 8.83 15.24 -0.03
CA ILE A 63 7.89 14.47 0.79
C ILE A 63 8.66 13.61 1.79
N ILE A 64 9.66 12.85 1.34
CA ILE A 64 10.49 12.01 2.21
C ILE A 64 11.21 12.85 3.28
N ALA A 65 11.75 14.02 2.90
CA ALA A 65 12.39 14.91 3.86
C ALA A 65 11.39 15.44 4.92
N LYS A 66 10.15 15.75 4.54
CA LYS A 66 9.09 16.14 5.48
C LYS A 66 8.71 15.00 6.42
N ILE A 67 8.59 13.77 5.88
CA ILE A 67 8.31 12.57 6.65
C ILE A 67 9.43 12.30 7.66
N SER A 68 10.69 12.34 7.22
CA SER A 68 11.85 12.08 8.08
C SER A 68 11.95 13.06 9.26
N LYS A 69 11.54 14.32 9.07
CA LYS A 69 11.49 15.33 10.15
C LYS A 69 10.38 15.05 11.17
N LYS A 70 9.30 14.37 10.77
CA LYS A 70 8.16 14.04 11.62
C LYS A 70 8.27 12.66 12.26
N LYS A 71 9.26 11.88 11.84
CA LYS A 71 9.44 10.50 12.28
C LYS A 71 9.79 10.49 13.77
N LEU A 72 8.98 9.76 14.53
CA LEU A 72 9.25 9.49 15.95
C LEU A 72 9.87 8.10 16.04
N PRO A 73 11.07 7.96 16.58
CA PRO A 73 11.68 6.64 16.79
C PRO A 73 10.94 5.94 17.93
N LEU A 74 9.94 5.12 17.58
CA LEU A 74 9.24 4.27 18.53
C LEU A 74 10.01 2.96 18.73
N THR A 75 10.03 2.48 19.97
CA THR A 75 10.55 1.14 20.32
C THR A 75 9.55 0.06 19.92
N ALA A 76 10.01 -1.20 19.82
CA ALA A 76 9.12 -2.33 19.55
C ALA A 76 8.01 -2.46 20.60
N GLU A 77 8.29 -2.10 21.86
CA GLU A 77 7.30 -2.11 22.94
C GLU A 77 6.24 -1.04 22.77
N GLU A 78 6.63 0.17 22.33
CA GLU A 78 5.69 1.26 22.05
C GLU A 78 4.77 0.93 20.87
N TYR A 79 5.28 0.31 19.80
CA TYR A 79 4.43 -0.19 18.71
C TYR A 79 3.46 -1.26 19.21
N ARG A 80 3.92 -2.22 20.01
CA ARG A 80 3.06 -3.26 20.60
C ARG A 80 1.97 -2.66 21.48
N LYS A 81 2.30 -1.66 22.29
CA LYS A 81 1.32 -0.96 23.13
C LYS A 81 0.29 -0.21 22.28
N TYR A 82 0.75 0.46 21.25
CA TYR A 82 -0.13 1.23 20.34
C TYR A 82 -1.11 0.32 19.60
N TYR A 83 -0.63 -0.80 19.08
CA TYR A 83 -1.44 -1.75 18.30
C TYR A 83 -2.04 -2.89 19.11
N LYS A 84 -2.05 -2.81 20.45
CA LYS A 84 -2.51 -3.89 21.32
C LYS A 84 -3.90 -4.45 20.94
N ILE A 85 -4.81 -3.60 20.48
CA ILE A 85 -6.15 -4.02 20.05
C ILE A 85 -6.09 -4.93 18.82
N CYS A 86 -5.05 -4.81 18.00
CA CYS A 86 -4.88 -5.61 16.80
C CYS A 86 -4.41 -7.04 17.09
N ASP A 87 -3.95 -7.34 18.31
CA ASP A 87 -3.58 -8.70 18.71
C ASP A 87 -4.78 -9.66 18.65
N ALA A 88 -5.99 -9.16 18.89
CA ALA A 88 -7.23 -9.93 18.86
C ALA A 88 -7.87 -10.10 17.48
N LEU A 89 -7.29 -9.50 16.43
CA LEU A 89 -7.87 -9.58 15.09
C LEU A 89 -7.69 -11.00 14.49
N PRO A 90 -8.75 -11.58 13.89
CA PRO A 90 -8.68 -12.92 13.29
C PRO A 90 -7.99 -12.93 11.90
N PHE A 91 -7.51 -11.80 11.44
CA PHE A 91 -6.78 -11.63 10.18
C PHE A 91 -5.41 -10.99 10.43
N ALA A 92 -4.50 -11.20 9.50
CA ALA A 92 -3.14 -10.70 9.61
C ALA A 92 -3.11 -9.17 9.52
N PHE A 93 -2.43 -8.55 10.47
CA PHE A 93 -2.15 -7.12 10.48
C PHE A 93 -0.67 -6.87 10.78
N THR A 94 -0.09 -5.93 10.06
CA THR A 94 1.29 -5.46 10.30
C THR A 94 1.39 -3.96 10.07
N ASP A 95 2.28 -3.31 10.81
CA ASP A 95 2.80 -1.99 10.50
C ASP A 95 4.23 -2.14 10.01
N ILE A 96 4.50 -1.57 8.85
CA ILE A 96 5.80 -1.61 8.19
C ILE A 96 6.36 -0.20 8.00
N GLU A 97 7.64 -0.05 8.23
CA GLU A 97 8.39 1.17 7.97
C GLU A 97 9.14 1.05 6.65
N MET A 98 8.90 1.98 5.73
CA MET A 98 9.55 1.98 4.42
C MET A 98 11.01 2.38 4.50
N VAL A 99 11.84 1.65 3.75
CA VAL A 99 13.27 1.94 3.58
C VAL A 99 13.50 2.53 2.18
N PHE A 100 14.12 3.71 2.15
CA PHE A 100 14.46 4.41 0.91
C PHE A 100 15.97 4.43 0.70
N ASN A 101 16.41 4.25 -0.54
CA ASN A 101 17.81 4.40 -0.92
C ASN A 101 18.23 5.88 -1.04
N GLU A 102 19.47 6.13 -1.42
CA GLU A 102 20.02 7.48 -1.63
C GLU A 102 19.26 8.26 -2.71
N GLU A 103 18.76 7.57 -3.74
CA GLU A 103 17.93 8.13 -4.81
C GLU A 103 16.46 8.38 -4.37
N LYS A 104 16.14 8.15 -3.10
CA LYS A 104 14.78 8.32 -2.52
C LYS A 104 13.73 7.39 -3.13
N LYS A 105 14.14 6.23 -3.61
CA LYS A 105 13.26 5.15 -4.05
C LYS A 105 13.08 4.15 -2.93
N ALA A 106 11.87 3.65 -2.75
CA ALA A 106 11.60 2.56 -1.84
C ALA A 106 12.33 1.30 -2.31
N VAL A 107 13.07 0.64 -1.43
CA VAL A 107 13.87 -0.55 -1.73
C VAL A 107 13.58 -1.72 -0.80
N ASP A 108 12.99 -1.47 0.36
CA ASP A 108 12.67 -2.47 1.36
C ASP A 108 11.66 -1.91 2.36
N TRP A 109 11.26 -2.72 3.33
CA TRP A 109 10.54 -2.28 4.53
C TRP A 109 10.97 -3.08 5.75
N ILE A 110 10.78 -2.49 6.93
CA ILE A 110 11.05 -3.11 8.23
C ILE A 110 9.72 -3.39 8.92
N PHE A 111 9.53 -4.60 9.43
CA PHE A 111 8.37 -4.94 10.24
C PHE A 111 8.48 -4.27 11.62
N ARG A 112 7.58 -3.35 11.93
CA ARG A 112 7.54 -2.65 13.22
C ARG A 112 6.55 -3.25 14.19
N TYR A 113 5.46 -3.80 13.67
CA TYR A 113 4.46 -4.54 14.42
C TYR A 113 3.85 -5.65 13.56
N GLY A 114 3.38 -6.70 14.19
CA GLY A 114 2.58 -7.77 13.60
C GLY A 114 1.83 -8.54 14.67
N ASN A 115 0.65 -9.06 14.32
CA ASN A 115 -0.14 -9.93 15.21
C ASN A 115 0.12 -11.42 14.93
N GLU A 116 -0.41 -12.30 15.79
CA GLU A 116 -0.24 -13.76 15.64
C GLU A 116 -0.83 -14.31 14.33
N ALA A 117 -1.88 -13.67 13.81
CA ALA A 117 -2.43 -14.05 12.52
C ALA A 117 -1.45 -13.76 11.37
N LEU A 118 -0.61 -12.72 11.47
CA LEU A 118 0.49 -12.48 10.53
C LEU A 118 1.55 -13.58 10.62
N ALA A 119 1.96 -13.94 11.84
CA ALA A 119 2.94 -15.01 12.03
C ALA A 119 2.47 -16.33 11.42
N ALA A 120 1.20 -16.66 11.61
CA ALA A 120 0.56 -17.85 11.02
C ALA A 120 0.49 -17.78 9.49
N LEU A 121 0.15 -16.61 8.92
CA LEU A 121 0.06 -16.40 7.49
C LEU A 121 1.45 -16.51 6.83
N GLU A 122 2.43 -15.82 7.39
CA GLU A 122 3.80 -15.76 6.86
C GLU A 122 4.64 -16.98 7.20
N LYS A 123 4.14 -17.88 8.08
CA LYS A 123 4.84 -19.06 8.60
C LYS A 123 6.19 -18.69 9.22
N GLN A 124 6.25 -17.52 9.88
CA GLN A 124 7.42 -16.99 10.56
C GLN A 124 7.03 -16.49 11.96
N PRO A 125 7.82 -16.75 12.99
CA PRO A 125 7.55 -16.24 14.33
C PRO A 125 7.76 -14.72 14.41
N LEU A 126 6.92 -14.04 15.19
CA LEU A 126 6.95 -12.57 15.30
C LEU A 126 8.27 -12.03 15.84
N ASP A 127 8.92 -12.73 16.74
CA ASP A 127 10.21 -12.35 17.33
C ASP A 127 11.34 -12.27 16.28
N LYS A 128 11.24 -13.05 15.20
CA LYS A 128 12.15 -12.96 14.05
C LYS A 128 11.76 -11.88 13.06
N MET A 129 10.47 -11.58 12.99
CA MET A 129 9.95 -10.60 12.02
C MET A 129 10.14 -9.16 12.51
N ILE A 130 9.75 -8.88 13.76
CA ILE A 130 9.74 -7.50 14.27
C ILE A 130 11.15 -6.96 14.40
N GLY A 131 11.40 -5.82 13.77
CA GLY A 131 12.71 -5.18 13.67
C GLY A 131 13.56 -5.65 12.48
N SER A 132 13.15 -6.72 11.79
CA SER A 132 13.85 -7.23 10.60
C SER A 132 13.30 -6.60 9.33
N SER A 133 14.17 -6.46 8.32
CA SER A 133 13.74 -6.05 6.99
C SER A 133 13.12 -7.24 6.23
N PHE A 134 12.23 -6.94 5.27
CA PHE A 134 11.65 -7.99 4.44
C PHE A 134 12.73 -8.78 3.70
N SER A 135 13.67 -8.08 3.06
CA SER A 135 14.75 -8.72 2.29
C SER A 135 15.66 -9.61 3.13
N SER A 136 15.77 -9.37 4.45
CA SER A 136 16.55 -10.23 5.35
C SER A 136 15.86 -11.55 5.70
N LEU A 137 14.54 -11.58 5.61
CA LEU A 137 13.72 -12.74 5.95
C LEU A 137 13.29 -13.53 4.70
N PHE A 138 13.15 -12.86 3.57
CA PHE A 138 12.52 -13.39 2.37
C PHE A 138 13.30 -13.04 1.12
N SER A 139 13.58 -14.03 0.29
CA SER A 139 14.48 -13.89 -0.87
C SER A 139 13.89 -13.24 -2.11
N ASN A 140 12.56 -13.11 -2.21
CA ASN A 140 11.89 -12.66 -3.44
C ASN A 140 10.88 -11.56 -3.14
N MET A 141 11.37 -10.30 -3.14
CA MET A 141 10.50 -9.13 -3.07
C MET A 141 9.91 -8.83 -4.45
N ASP A 142 8.60 -8.76 -4.55
CA ASP A 142 7.95 -8.29 -5.76
C ASP A 142 7.86 -6.76 -5.77
N ALA A 143 8.36 -6.14 -6.82
CA ALA A 143 8.38 -4.69 -6.98
C ALA A 143 6.99 -4.04 -6.91
N LYS A 144 5.93 -4.77 -7.26
CA LYS A 144 4.55 -4.25 -7.19
C LYS A 144 4.08 -4.01 -5.76
N TRP A 145 4.44 -4.89 -4.78
CA TRP A 145 4.13 -4.68 -3.37
C TRP A 145 4.82 -3.44 -2.84
N LEU A 146 6.12 -3.32 -3.16
CA LEU A 146 6.93 -2.19 -2.77
C LEU A 146 6.33 -0.86 -3.26
N HIS A 147 5.88 -0.82 -4.53
CA HIS A 147 5.27 0.36 -5.11
C HIS A 147 3.95 0.76 -4.43
N VAL A 148 3.10 -0.22 -4.09
CA VAL A 148 1.82 0.04 -3.40
C VAL A 148 2.07 0.58 -2.00
N TYR A 149 3.00 -0.01 -1.25
CA TYR A 149 3.35 0.46 0.11
C TYR A 149 4.01 1.85 0.08
N GLU A 150 4.87 2.11 -0.91
CA GLU A 150 5.45 3.43 -1.14
C GLU A 150 4.37 4.49 -1.34
N ARG A 151 3.36 4.22 -2.16
CA ARG A 151 2.26 5.15 -2.41
C ARG A 151 1.42 5.41 -1.17
N ALA A 152 1.07 4.37 -0.43
CA ALA A 152 0.34 4.53 0.83
C ALA A 152 1.14 5.39 1.82
N THR A 153 2.45 5.17 1.93
CA THR A 153 3.33 5.88 2.85
C THR A 153 3.57 7.34 2.45
N LEU A 154 3.84 7.60 1.16
CA LEU A 154 4.22 8.94 0.70
C LEU A 154 3.03 9.84 0.43
N TYR A 155 1.97 9.30 -0.13
CA TYR A 155 0.83 10.08 -0.60
C TYR A 155 -0.44 9.93 0.24
N GLY A 156 -0.39 9.12 1.30
CA GLY A 156 -1.51 8.92 2.22
C GLY A 156 -2.68 8.16 1.60
N GLU A 157 -2.42 7.37 0.58
CA GLU A 157 -3.45 6.60 -0.13
C GLU A 157 -3.82 5.33 0.64
N THR A 158 -5.11 4.98 0.61
CA THR A 158 -5.56 3.63 0.97
C THR A 158 -5.72 2.83 -0.31
N LEU A 159 -4.97 1.75 -0.43
CA LEU A 159 -4.89 0.95 -1.64
C LEU A 159 -5.22 -0.51 -1.34
N GLU A 160 -5.86 -1.15 -2.31
CA GLU A 160 -6.14 -2.58 -2.27
C GLU A 160 -5.38 -3.26 -3.40
N ILE A 161 -4.75 -4.39 -3.09
CA ILE A 161 -4.08 -5.24 -4.07
C ILE A 161 -4.48 -6.69 -3.82
N MET A 162 -4.74 -7.42 -4.89
CA MET A 162 -4.97 -8.84 -4.86
C MET A 162 -3.97 -9.52 -5.78
N ASP A 163 -3.19 -10.45 -5.24
CA ASP A 163 -2.16 -11.13 -5.99
C ASP A 163 -1.76 -12.47 -5.35
N TYR A 164 -1.20 -13.34 -6.18
CA TYR A 164 -0.63 -14.60 -5.74
C TYR A 164 0.73 -14.38 -5.07
N SER A 165 0.88 -14.92 -3.86
CA SER A 165 2.15 -14.96 -3.14
C SER A 165 2.80 -16.34 -3.30
N PRO A 166 3.86 -16.47 -4.13
CA PRO A 166 4.54 -17.77 -4.33
C PRO A 166 5.15 -18.33 -3.05
N LYS A 167 5.54 -17.45 -2.13
CA LYS A 167 6.17 -17.79 -0.85
C LYS A 167 5.29 -18.63 0.05
N ILE A 168 3.99 -18.30 0.12
CA ILE A 168 3.03 -18.99 0.99
C ILE A 168 2.00 -19.81 0.20
N ASP A 169 2.17 -19.87 -1.14
CA ASP A 169 1.31 -20.61 -2.08
C ASP A 169 -0.18 -20.23 -1.89
N THR A 170 -0.48 -18.94 -1.97
CA THR A 170 -1.81 -18.43 -1.65
C THR A 170 -2.07 -17.10 -2.38
N ASN A 171 -3.33 -16.89 -2.80
CA ASN A 171 -3.78 -15.58 -3.22
C ASN A 171 -4.01 -14.69 -2.00
N LEU A 172 -3.28 -13.58 -1.94
CA LEU A 172 -3.42 -12.57 -0.89
C LEU A 172 -4.25 -11.40 -1.40
N LYS A 173 -5.18 -10.96 -0.57
CA LYS A 173 -5.77 -9.64 -0.63
C LYS A 173 -5.15 -8.80 0.45
N ILE A 174 -4.52 -7.68 0.07
CA ILE A 174 -3.90 -6.75 1.01
C ILE A 174 -4.59 -5.40 0.88
N ILE A 175 -4.96 -4.83 2.01
CA ILE A 175 -5.39 -3.44 2.13
C ILE A 175 -4.29 -2.71 2.89
N CYS A 176 -3.69 -1.70 2.26
CA CYS A 176 -2.65 -0.87 2.86
C CYS A 176 -3.11 0.58 2.98
N PHE A 177 -2.69 1.23 4.07
CA PHE A 177 -3.08 2.58 4.42
C PHE A 177 -1.98 3.26 5.26
N PRO A 178 -1.90 4.61 5.24
CA PRO A 178 -0.89 5.32 6.02
C PRO A 178 -1.14 5.19 7.52
N THR A 179 -0.08 5.05 8.30
CA THR A 179 -0.11 5.01 9.77
C THR A 179 0.75 6.11 10.36
N PHE A 180 1.98 5.81 10.74
CA PHE A 180 2.95 6.82 11.19
C PHE A 180 3.71 7.45 10.00
N PRO A 181 4.38 8.58 10.20
CA PRO A 181 5.25 9.16 9.18
C PRO A 181 6.33 8.16 8.71
N GLY A 182 6.28 7.79 7.44
CA GLY A 182 7.18 6.80 6.84
C GLY A 182 6.71 5.35 6.96
N HIS A 183 5.49 5.12 7.45
CA HIS A 183 4.91 3.81 7.69
C HIS A 183 3.66 3.55 6.88
N CYS A 184 3.37 2.27 6.72
CA CYS A 184 2.16 1.76 6.10
C CYS A 184 1.61 0.61 6.96
N GLY A 185 0.33 0.70 7.34
CA GLY A 185 -0.42 -0.42 7.91
C GLY A 185 -0.92 -1.34 6.80
N CYS A 186 -0.80 -2.65 7.00
CA CYS A 186 -1.26 -3.65 6.04
C CYS A 186 -2.18 -4.66 6.71
N ILE A 187 -3.39 -4.82 6.18
CA ILE A 187 -4.31 -5.90 6.52
C ILE A 187 -4.21 -6.95 5.41
N LEU A 188 -3.89 -8.19 5.77
CA LEU A 188 -3.68 -9.26 4.81
C LEU A 188 -4.73 -10.37 5.02
N PHE A 189 -5.36 -10.77 3.94
CA PHE A 189 -6.33 -11.86 3.92
C PHE A 189 -5.87 -12.96 2.96
N ASN A 190 -6.08 -14.20 3.36
CA ASN A 190 -6.04 -15.32 2.44
C ASN A 190 -7.31 -15.29 1.58
N ALA A 191 -7.18 -14.89 0.31
CA ALA A 191 -8.33 -14.71 -0.59
C ALA A 191 -9.02 -16.03 -0.94
N ASP A 192 -8.29 -17.14 -0.91
CA ASP A 192 -8.85 -18.47 -1.21
C ASP A 192 -9.76 -18.94 -0.06
N LYS A 193 -9.36 -18.69 1.20
CA LYS A 193 -10.23 -18.95 2.37
C LYS A 193 -11.46 -18.04 2.40
N MET A 194 -11.35 -16.79 1.97
CA MET A 194 -12.49 -15.88 1.92
C MET A 194 -13.53 -16.31 0.89
N LYS A 195 -13.11 -16.86 -0.25
CA LYS A 195 -14.03 -17.39 -1.26
C LYS A 195 -14.82 -18.58 -0.73
N SER A 196 -14.16 -19.53 -0.06
CA SER A 196 -14.83 -20.70 0.52
C SER A 196 -15.90 -20.32 1.55
N ILE A 197 -15.60 -19.37 2.45
CA ILE A 197 -16.55 -18.86 3.43
C ILE A 197 -17.75 -18.17 2.75
N SER A 198 -17.52 -17.40 1.69
CA SER A 198 -18.60 -16.77 0.93
C SER A 198 -19.49 -17.78 0.22
N GLU A 199 -18.90 -18.83 -0.35
CA GLU A 199 -19.62 -19.93 -1.02
C GLU A 199 -20.42 -20.76 -0.03
N GLU A 200 -19.86 -21.09 1.14
CA GLU A 200 -20.57 -21.78 2.22
C GLU A 200 -21.77 -20.98 2.73
N ASN A 201 -21.59 -19.68 2.98
CA ASN A 201 -22.69 -18.79 3.39
C ASN A 201 -23.80 -18.69 2.31
N HIS A 202 -23.42 -18.73 1.02
CA HIS A 202 -24.37 -18.72 -0.07
C HIS A 202 -25.20 -20.01 -0.11
N LEU A 203 -24.56 -21.18 0.05
CA LEU A 203 -25.20 -22.49 0.12
C LEU A 203 -26.16 -22.59 1.32
N VAL A 204 -25.74 -22.12 2.50
CA VAL A 204 -26.60 -22.09 3.71
C VAL A 204 -27.86 -21.27 3.44
N ARG A 205 -27.73 -20.07 2.84
CA ARG A 205 -28.91 -19.24 2.47
C ARG A 205 -29.83 -19.91 1.47
N LEU A 206 -29.29 -20.62 0.48
CA LEU A 206 -30.12 -21.36 -0.48
C LEU A 206 -30.91 -22.49 0.19
N VAL A 207 -30.29 -23.21 1.13
CA VAL A 207 -30.96 -24.26 1.90
C VAL A 207 -32.07 -23.68 2.78
N GLU A 208 -31.83 -22.57 3.48
CA GLU A 208 -32.82 -21.90 4.29
C GLU A 208 -34.04 -21.43 3.48
N VAL A 209 -33.82 -20.88 2.30
CA VAL A 209 -34.88 -20.45 1.38
C VAL A 209 -35.69 -21.65 0.90
N SER A 210 -35.03 -22.76 0.55
CA SER A 210 -35.65 -24.00 0.10
C SER A 210 -36.53 -24.62 1.20
N MET A 211 -36.05 -24.63 2.44
CA MET A 211 -36.82 -25.16 3.59
C MET A 211 -38.07 -24.32 3.89
N LYS A 212 -37.97 -22.98 3.80
CA LYS A 212 -39.12 -22.09 3.99
C LYS A 212 -40.19 -22.24 2.91
N SER A 213 -39.79 -22.50 1.66
CA SER A 213 -40.74 -22.72 0.57
C SER A 213 -41.47 -24.06 0.66
N ASN A 214 -40.88 -25.08 1.30
CA ASN A 214 -41.53 -26.38 1.51
C ASN A 214 -42.44 -26.45 2.74
N SER A 215 -42.28 -25.53 3.70
CA SER A 215 -43.12 -25.46 4.89
C SER A 215 -44.38 -24.59 4.68
N SER A 216 -44.56 -24.01 3.49
CA SER A 216 -45.72 -23.17 3.14
C SER A 216 -46.70 -23.88 2.19
N LYS A 217 -46.59 -25.20 2.03
CA LYS A 217 -47.56 -26.09 1.35
C LYS A 217 -48.13 -27.06 2.37
#